data_301a8003a853f05faf4fe8b4edb17e33
#
_entry.id   301a8003a853f05faf4fe8b4edb17e33
#
_cell.length_a   1.000
_cell.length_b   1.000
_cell.length_c   1.000
_cell.angle_alpha   90.00
_cell.angle_beta   90.00
_cell.angle_gamma   90.00
#
_symmetry.space_group_name_H-M   'P 1'
#
loop_
_entity.id
_entity.type
_entity.pdbx_description
1 polymer ?
#
loop_
_entity_poly.entity_id
_entity_poly.type
_entity_poly.pdbx_seq_one_letter_code
_entity_poly.pdbx_strand_id
1 'polypeptide(L)'
;MKTTRLYLSNDTSSRAAGAGRLADAWSERPEIQLIRTSSRGAFFLEPMVERDTPSGREAWFNVAPDDLPRIVDAVGGTPVAGIPFLQQQTRFTFANFGITEPLALDEYQTHGGLKGFEAAQSLSPEAIIEELRISRLRGRGGAAFPVWKKWQVAQQTESEQKYVVANADEGDAGTYC
;
A
#
# COMPACT_ATOMS: atom_id res chain seq x y z
N MET A 1 -11.24 4.95 -27.65
CA MET A 1 -11.67 3.74 -26.92
C MET A 1 -11.43 4.00 -25.44
N LYS A 2 -12.31 3.55 -24.53
CA LYS A 2 -12.13 3.72 -23.09
C LYS A 2 -11.06 2.73 -22.61
N THR A 3 -9.95 3.22 -22.09
CA THR A 3 -8.87 2.39 -21.57
C THR A 3 -9.31 1.70 -20.27
N THR A 4 -9.10 0.39 -20.16
CA THR A 4 -9.41 -0.37 -18.94
C THR A 4 -8.25 -0.30 -17.95
N ARG A 5 -8.52 0.14 -16.72
CA ARG A 5 -7.50 0.13 -15.66
C ARG A 5 -7.40 -1.27 -15.05
N LEU A 6 -6.20 -1.81 -15.04
CA LEU A 6 -5.85 -3.07 -14.40
C LEU A 6 -4.82 -2.81 -13.30
N TYR A 7 -4.95 -3.52 -12.20
CA TYR A 7 -4.05 -3.42 -11.05
C TYR A 7 -3.29 -4.72 -10.90
N LEU A 8 -1.98 -4.61 -10.84
CA LEU A 8 -1.05 -5.74 -10.77
C LEU A 8 0.07 -5.42 -9.79
N SER A 9 0.27 -6.28 -8.80
CA SER A 9 1.33 -6.08 -7.81
C SER A 9 2.72 -6.02 -8.42
N ASN A 10 3.57 -5.17 -7.83
CA ASN A 10 5.00 -5.03 -8.16
C ASN A 10 5.92 -5.54 -7.03
N ASP A 11 5.36 -6.11 -5.98
CA ASP A 11 6.12 -6.64 -4.86
C ASP A 11 6.99 -7.82 -5.29
N THR A 12 8.05 -8.07 -4.55
CA THR A 12 9.04 -9.12 -4.86
C THR A 12 8.39 -10.50 -4.99
N SER A 13 7.48 -10.86 -4.11
CA SER A 13 6.75 -12.13 -4.14
C SER A 13 5.83 -12.26 -5.37
N SER A 14 5.10 -11.21 -5.72
CA SER A 14 4.27 -11.19 -6.93
C SER A 14 5.11 -11.27 -8.20
N ARG A 15 6.25 -10.58 -8.25
CA ARG A 15 7.21 -10.66 -9.35
C ARG A 15 7.80 -12.06 -9.49
N ALA A 16 8.15 -12.71 -8.38
CA ALA A 16 8.62 -14.09 -8.37
C ALA A 16 7.54 -15.07 -8.90
N ALA A 17 6.27 -14.81 -8.61
CA ALA A 17 5.15 -15.57 -9.14
C ALA A 17 4.83 -15.29 -10.63
N GLY A 18 5.43 -14.24 -11.23
CA GLY A 18 5.29 -13.95 -12.65
C GLY A 18 4.64 -12.60 -13.00
N ALA A 19 4.29 -11.77 -12.02
CA ALA A 19 3.68 -10.46 -12.27
C ALA A 19 4.54 -9.52 -13.13
N GLY A 20 5.88 -9.66 -13.07
CA GLY A 20 6.80 -8.94 -13.96
C GLY A 20 6.58 -9.32 -15.43
N ARG A 21 6.51 -10.62 -15.72
CA ARG A 21 6.26 -11.14 -17.10
C ARG A 21 4.91 -10.70 -17.66
N LEU A 22 3.88 -10.62 -16.81
CA LEU A 22 2.59 -10.08 -17.24
C LEU A 22 2.70 -8.59 -17.58
N ALA A 23 3.39 -7.82 -16.75
CA ALA A 23 3.59 -6.39 -17.00
C ALA A 23 4.32 -6.15 -18.33
N ASP A 24 5.38 -6.92 -18.60
CA ASP A 24 6.15 -6.82 -19.84
C ASP A 24 5.27 -7.22 -21.05
N ALA A 25 4.52 -8.31 -20.95
CA ALA A 25 3.66 -8.80 -22.03
C ALA A 25 2.52 -7.82 -22.37
N TRP A 26 2.10 -7.02 -21.41
CA TRP A 26 0.98 -6.09 -21.54
C TRP A 26 1.40 -4.61 -21.67
N SER A 27 2.69 -4.31 -21.65
CA SER A 27 3.22 -2.94 -21.63
C SER A 27 2.79 -2.09 -22.84
N GLU A 28 2.61 -2.71 -24.00
CA GLU A 28 2.25 -2.02 -25.25
C GLU A 28 0.77 -2.17 -25.65
N ARG A 29 -0.09 -2.62 -24.72
CA ARG A 29 -1.51 -2.83 -24.99
C ARG A 29 -2.30 -1.55 -24.83
N PRO A 30 -2.77 -0.90 -25.91
CA PRO A 30 -3.42 0.41 -25.85
C PRO A 30 -4.81 0.35 -25.19
N GLU A 31 -5.41 -0.84 -25.10
CA GLU A 31 -6.72 -1.06 -24.48
C GLU A 31 -6.69 -1.04 -22.96
N ILE A 32 -5.49 -1.08 -22.34
CA ILE A 32 -5.34 -1.11 -20.87
C ILE A 32 -4.43 0.00 -20.35
N GLN A 33 -4.65 0.37 -19.10
CA GLN A 33 -3.73 1.12 -18.24
C GLN A 33 -3.35 0.23 -17.08
N LEU A 34 -2.09 -0.22 -17.04
CA LEU A 34 -1.59 -1.07 -15.97
C LEU A 34 -1.08 -0.21 -14.80
N ILE A 35 -1.71 -0.35 -13.63
CA ILE A 35 -1.31 0.28 -12.38
C ILE A 35 -0.52 -0.74 -11.55
N ARG A 36 0.69 -0.36 -11.15
CA ARG A 36 1.55 -1.25 -10.35
C ARG A 36 1.35 -0.94 -8.87
N THR A 37 0.68 -1.86 -8.17
CA THR A 37 0.32 -1.70 -6.76
C THR A 37 1.21 -2.55 -5.85
N SER A 38 1.04 -2.42 -4.53
CA SER A 38 1.49 -3.44 -3.57
C SER A 38 0.57 -4.65 -3.62
N SER A 39 1.05 -5.82 -3.19
CA SER A 39 0.21 -7.02 -3.08
C SER A 39 -0.80 -6.90 -1.94
N ARG A 40 -1.84 -7.71 -2.00
CA ARG A 40 -2.77 -7.85 -0.87
C ARG A 40 -2.30 -8.88 0.17
N GLY A 41 -1.11 -9.45 0.01
CA GLY A 41 -0.57 -10.50 0.87
C GLY A 41 -1.15 -11.89 0.62
N ALA A 42 -2.01 -12.06 -0.38
CA ALA A 42 -2.59 -13.35 -0.78
C ALA A 42 -1.69 -14.06 -1.82
N PHE A 43 -0.44 -14.35 -1.44
CA PHE A 43 0.60 -14.82 -2.35
C PHE A 43 0.25 -16.13 -3.10
N PHE A 44 -0.58 -16.96 -2.52
CA PHE A 44 -1.08 -18.20 -3.13
C PHE A 44 -2.04 -17.95 -4.32
N LEU A 45 -2.48 -16.71 -4.52
CA LEU A 45 -3.32 -16.28 -5.64
C LEU A 45 -2.53 -15.56 -6.74
N GLU A 46 -1.24 -15.31 -6.51
CA GLU A 46 -0.41 -14.56 -7.47
C GLU A 46 0.00 -15.40 -8.71
N PRO A 47 0.16 -14.78 -9.89
CA PRO A 47 -0.11 -13.36 -10.16
C PRO A 47 -1.61 -13.08 -10.10
N MET A 48 -1.95 -12.08 -9.29
CA MET A 48 -3.33 -11.61 -9.16
C MET A 48 -3.50 -10.28 -9.90
N VAL A 49 -4.50 -10.23 -10.79
CA VAL A 49 -4.87 -9.02 -11.51
C VAL A 49 -6.24 -8.57 -11.06
N GLU A 50 -6.36 -7.29 -10.76
CA GLU A 50 -7.63 -6.70 -10.35
C GLU A 50 -8.11 -5.67 -11.36
N ARG A 51 -9.42 -5.46 -11.39
CA ARG A 51 -10.10 -4.48 -12.22
C ARG A 51 -11.30 -3.89 -11.51
N ASP A 52 -11.56 -2.59 -11.72
CA ASP A 52 -12.81 -1.97 -11.31
C ASP A 52 -13.92 -2.31 -12.32
N THR A 53 -15.03 -2.79 -11.81
CA THR A 53 -16.26 -3.06 -12.55
C THR A 53 -17.43 -2.26 -11.93
N PRO A 54 -18.57 -2.14 -12.60
CA PRO A 54 -19.74 -1.48 -12.01
C PRO A 54 -20.23 -2.13 -10.70
N SER A 55 -19.93 -3.42 -10.50
CA SER A 55 -20.26 -4.18 -9.28
C SER A 55 -19.19 -4.07 -8.18
N GLY A 56 -18.08 -3.41 -8.43
CA GLY A 56 -16.95 -3.24 -7.51
C GLY A 56 -15.64 -3.80 -8.07
N ARG A 57 -14.64 -3.93 -7.22
CA ARG A 57 -13.32 -4.47 -7.58
C ARG A 57 -13.41 -6.00 -7.72
N GLU A 58 -13.02 -6.53 -8.87
CA GLU A 58 -12.91 -7.96 -9.15
C GLU A 58 -11.45 -8.37 -9.37
N ALA A 59 -11.14 -9.63 -9.10
CA ALA A 59 -9.81 -10.22 -9.21
C ALA A 59 -9.81 -11.52 -10.01
N TRP A 60 -8.73 -11.75 -10.73
CA TRP A 60 -8.36 -12.98 -11.41
C TRP A 60 -7.06 -13.49 -10.82
N PHE A 61 -6.95 -14.78 -10.63
CA PHE A 61 -5.86 -15.46 -9.92
C PHE A 61 -5.02 -16.32 -10.84
N ASN A 62 -3.74 -16.51 -10.49
CA ASN A 62 -2.80 -17.32 -11.25
C ASN A 62 -2.81 -16.96 -12.74
N VAL A 63 -2.83 -15.66 -13.02
CA VAL A 63 -3.05 -15.10 -14.35
C VAL A 63 -1.87 -15.37 -15.27
N ALA A 64 -2.17 -15.79 -16.50
CA ALA A 64 -1.23 -15.93 -17.61
C ALA A 64 -1.40 -14.77 -18.62
N PRO A 65 -0.40 -14.52 -19.51
CA PRO A 65 -0.49 -13.44 -20.50
C PRO A 65 -1.72 -13.53 -21.42
N ASP A 66 -2.16 -14.72 -21.75
CA ASP A 66 -3.29 -14.99 -22.65
C ASP A 66 -4.67 -14.75 -21.99
N ASP A 67 -4.69 -14.50 -20.69
CA ASP A 67 -5.92 -14.20 -19.95
C ASP A 67 -6.43 -12.76 -20.15
N LEU A 68 -5.62 -11.86 -20.76
CA LEU A 68 -5.96 -10.44 -20.90
C LEU A 68 -7.36 -10.21 -21.49
N PRO A 69 -7.80 -10.87 -22.58
CA PRO A 69 -9.12 -10.61 -23.14
C PRO A 69 -10.25 -10.82 -22.13
N ARG A 70 -10.24 -11.96 -21.39
CA ARG A 70 -11.29 -12.26 -20.41
C ARG A 70 -11.30 -11.27 -19.23
N ILE A 71 -10.12 -10.73 -18.86
CA ILE A 71 -10.00 -9.73 -17.82
C ILE A 71 -10.53 -8.37 -18.31
N VAL A 72 -10.19 -7.98 -19.55
CA VAL A 72 -10.71 -6.76 -20.17
C VAL A 72 -12.22 -6.82 -20.36
N ASP A 73 -12.79 -7.98 -20.61
CA ASP A 73 -14.23 -8.19 -20.76
C ASP A 73 -14.95 -8.47 -19.41
N ALA A 74 -14.21 -8.49 -18.29
CA ALA A 74 -14.69 -8.81 -16.94
C ALA A 74 -15.36 -10.21 -16.85
N VAL A 75 -14.82 -11.21 -17.57
CA VAL A 75 -15.35 -12.56 -17.55
C VAL A 75 -14.67 -13.40 -16.47
N GLY A 76 -15.47 -13.96 -15.56
CA GLY A 76 -15.00 -14.91 -14.54
C GLY A 76 -14.18 -14.28 -13.42
N GLY A 77 -14.34 -12.98 -13.16
CA GLY A 77 -13.74 -12.30 -12.01
C GLY A 77 -14.39 -12.71 -10.68
N THR A 78 -13.61 -12.69 -9.63
CA THR A 78 -14.07 -12.91 -8.25
C THR A 78 -14.11 -11.56 -7.53
N PRO A 79 -15.23 -11.16 -6.91
CA PRO A 79 -15.25 -9.94 -6.11
C PRO A 79 -14.17 -9.95 -5.03
N VAL A 80 -13.33 -8.93 -5.00
CA VAL A 80 -12.23 -8.83 -4.01
C VAL A 80 -12.77 -8.89 -2.58
N ALA A 81 -13.90 -8.24 -2.34
CA ALA A 81 -14.60 -8.29 -1.05
C ALA A 81 -15.11 -9.69 -0.68
N GLY A 82 -15.20 -10.61 -1.64
CA GLY A 82 -15.62 -11.99 -1.45
C GLY A 82 -14.47 -12.98 -1.20
N ILE A 83 -13.22 -12.54 -1.27
CA ILE A 83 -12.05 -13.42 -1.05
C ILE A 83 -11.92 -13.71 0.46
N PRO A 84 -12.11 -14.97 0.92
CA PRO A 84 -12.18 -15.29 2.35
C PRO A 84 -10.95 -14.85 3.14
N PHE A 85 -9.75 -15.00 2.55
CA PHE A 85 -8.49 -14.55 3.16
C PHE A 85 -8.50 -13.04 3.47
N LEU A 86 -9.08 -12.22 2.59
CA LEU A 86 -9.15 -10.77 2.75
C LEU A 86 -10.28 -10.35 3.69
N GLN A 87 -11.42 -11.06 3.67
CA GLN A 87 -12.57 -10.80 4.55
C GLN A 87 -12.25 -10.99 6.03
N GLN A 88 -11.35 -11.91 6.36
CA GLN A 88 -10.95 -12.22 7.73
C GLN A 88 -9.96 -11.21 8.31
N GLN A 89 -9.51 -10.21 7.53
CA GLN A 89 -8.51 -9.23 7.95
C GLN A 89 -9.15 -7.87 8.25
N THR A 90 -8.75 -7.29 9.39
CA THR A 90 -8.95 -5.86 9.64
C THR A 90 -7.69 -5.12 9.22
N ARG A 91 -7.74 -4.44 8.07
CA ARG A 91 -6.61 -3.72 7.50
C ARG A 91 -6.60 -2.28 7.98
N PHE A 92 -5.67 -1.93 8.83
CA PHE A 92 -5.41 -0.56 9.25
C PHE A 92 -4.14 -0.01 8.59
N THR A 93 -2.98 -0.55 8.90
CA THR A 93 -1.70 -0.11 8.33
C THR A 93 -1.61 -0.39 6.83
N PHE A 94 -2.19 -1.50 6.37
CA PHE A 94 -2.17 -1.94 4.98
C PHE A 94 -3.47 -1.61 4.23
N ALA A 95 -4.22 -0.59 4.68
CA ALA A 95 -5.51 -0.24 4.09
C ALA A 95 -5.43 0.05 2.57
N ASN A 96 -4.34 0.66 2.13
CA ASN A 96 -4.12 1.06 0.73
C ASN A 96 -3.42 -0.01 -0.13
N PHE A 97 -3.01 -1.15 0.45
CA PHE A 97 -2.34 -2.22 -0.30
C PHE A 97 -3.29 -2.84 -1.34
N GLY A 98 -2.80 -2.96 -2.57
CA GLY A 98 -3.58 -3.40 -3.72
C GLY A 98 -4.53 -2.33 -4.30
N ILE A 99 -4.53 -1.11 -3.75
CA ILE A 99 -5.43 -0.02 -4.16
C ILE A 99 -4.66 1.08 -4.88
N THR A 100 -3.58 1.57 -4.27
CA THR A 100 -2.80 2.70 -4.79
C THR A 100 -1.48 2.26 -5.41
N GLU A 101 -0.96 3.06 -6.34
CA GLU A 101 0.42 2.97 -6.77
C GLU A 101 1.32 3.53 -5.65
N PRO A 102 2.29 2.74 -5.10
CA PRO A 102 3.08 3.14 -3.93
C PRO A 102 3.91 4.41 -4.10
N LEU A 103 4.25 4.77 -5.33
CA LEU A 103 5.07 5.94 -5.64
C LEU A 103 4.25 7.15 -6.14
N ALA A 104 2.93 7.03 -6.24
CA ALA A 104 2.05 8.10 -6.67
C ALA A 104 1.60 8.95 -5.46
N LEU A 105 2.21 10.13 -5.30
CA LEU A 105 1.91 11.04 -4.19
C LEU A 105 0.46 11.54 -4.19
N ASP A 106 -0.07 11.81 -5.36
CA ASP A 106 -1.46 12.24 -5.56
C ASP A 106 -2.48 11.16 -5.15
N GLU A 107 -2.22 9.90 -5.47
CA GLU A 107 -3.03 8.79 -4.99
C GLU A 107 -2.93 8.64 -3.46
N TYR A 108 -1.72 8.76 -2.90
CA TYR A 108 -1.53 8.75 -1.44
C TYR A 108 -2.35 9.85 -0.75
N GLN A 109 -2.32 11.08 -1.27
CA GLN A 109 -3.11 12.21 -0.75
C GLN A 109 -4.62 11.97 -0.86
N THR A 110 -5.09 11.47 -2.01
CA THR A 110 -6.50 11.15 -2.25
C THR A 110 -7.03 10.14 -1.22
N HIS A 111 -6.19 9.21 -0.77
CA HIS A 111 -6.51 8.22 0.25
C HIS A 111 -6.20 8.66 1.69
N GLY A 112 -6.05 9.96 1.90
CA GLY A 112 -5.89 10.56 3.24
C GLY A 112 -4.44 10.73 3.70
N GLY A 113 -3.48 10.52 2.81
CA GLY A 113 -2.08 10.81 3.06
C GLY A 113 -1.84 12.29 3.37
N LEU A 114 -0.84 12.59 4.18
CA LEU A 114 -0.43 13.90 4.66
C LEU A 114 -1.43 14.65 5.56
N LYS A 115 -2.66 14.18 5.75
CA LYS A 115 -3.64 14.84 6.64
C LYS A 115 -3.12 15.07 8.05
N GLY A 116 -2.36 14.11 8.61
CA GLY A 116 -1.74 14.26 9.92
C GLY A 116 -0.65 15.33 9.93
N PHE A 117 0.11 15.45 8.86
CA PHE A 117 1.11 16.52 8.70
C PHE A 117 0.46 17.88 8.57
N GLU A 118 -0.58 18.02 7.76
CA GLU A 118 -1.35 19.26 7.59
C GLU A 118 -1.97 19.71 8.93
N ALA A 119 -2.58 18.78 9.67
CA ALA A 119 -3.11 19.08 11.00
C ALA A 119 -2.01 19.53 11.98
N ALA A 120 -0.85 18.87 11.96
CA ALA A 120 0.27 19.21 12.84
C ALA A 120 0.86 20.61 12.57
N GLN A 121 0.79 21.11 11.33
CA GLN A 121 1.28 22.46 10.98
C GLN A 121 0.54 23.58 11.72
N SER A 122 -0.68 23.34 12.19
CA SER A 122 -1.49 24.30 12.94
C SER A 122 -1.31 24.19 14.46
N LEU A 123 -0.54 23.22 14.95
CA LEU A 123 -0.35 22.93 16.36
C LEU A 123 0.99 23.41 16.88
N SER A 124 1.06 23.74 18.18
CA SER A 124 2.36 23.92 18.83
C SER A 124 3.08 22.57 19.03
N PRO A 125 4.41 22.56 19.18
CA PRO A 125 5.16 21.34 19.48
C PRO A 125 4.62 20.59 20.70
N GLU A 126 4.21 21.31 21.74
CA GLU A 126 3.64 20.74 22.97
C GLU A 126 2.29 20.07 22.69
N ALA A 127 1.44 20.70 21.87
CA ALA A 127 0.15 20.14 21.47
C ALA A 127 0.33 18.86 20.64
N ILE A 128 1.32 18.79 19.74
CA ILE A 128 1.64 17.58 18.98
C ILE A 128 2.08 16.47 19.94
N ILE A 129 2.93 16.77 20.92
CA ILE A 129 3.38 15.78 21.92
C ILE A 129 2.20 15.28 22.76
N GLU A 130 1.26 16.17 23.12
CA GLU A 130 0.07 15.80 23.88
C GLU A 130 -0.85 14.87 23.07
N GLU A 131 -1.07 15.14 21.77
CA GLU A 131 -1.80 14.22 20.87
C GLU A 131 -1.16 12.83 20.82
N LEU A 132 0.18 12.75 20.72
CA LEU A 132 0.90 11.50 20.78
C LEU A 132 0.75 10.79 22.12
N ARG A 133 0.68 11.55 23.24
CA ARG A 133 0.47 10.99 24.57
C ARG A 133 -0.94 10.40 24.72
N ILE A 134 -1.95 11.13 24.25
CA ILE A 134 -3.36 10.70 24.28
C ILE A 134 -3.56 9.47 23.40
N SER A 135 -2.96 9.43 22.22
CA SER A 135 -3.04 8.30 21.28
C SER A 135 -2.42 7.00 21.83
N ARG A 136 -1.57 7.10 22.87
CA ARG A 136 -0.80 5.98 23.43
C ARG A 136 0.07 5.26 22.41
N LEU A 137 0.44 5.91 21.32
CA LEU A 137 1.28 5.33 20.27
C LEU A 137 2.63 4.89 20.86
N ARG A 138 3.05 3.69 20.49
CA ARG A 138 4.32 3.08 20.89
C ARG A 138 5.19 2.77 19.70
N GLY A 139 6.50 2.71 19.94
CA GLY A 139 7.48 2.29 18.93
C GLY A 139 7.22 0.87 18.43
N ARG A 140 7.53 0.62 17.18
CA ARG A 140 7.34 -0.68 16.50
C ARG A 140 8.67 -1.42 16.23
N GLY A 141 9.77 -0.93 16.79
CA GLY A 141 11.09 -1.59 16.71
C GLY A 141 11.35 -2.66 17.79
N GLY A 142 10.30 -3.21 18.42
CA GLY A 142 10.38 -4.30 19.41
C GLY A 142 10.25 -3.84 20.87
N ALA A 143 10.83 -2.71 21.28
CA ALA A 143 10.81 -2.24 22.67
C ALA A 143 9.49 -1.59 23.12
N ALA A 144 8.58 -1.29 22.20
CA ALA A 144 7.29 -0.64 22.47
C ALA A 144 7.40 0.65 23.33
N PHE A 145 8.49 1.39 23.19
CA PHE A 145 8.72 2.61 23.94
C PHE A 145 7.69 3.71 23.56
N PRO A 146 7.13 4.50 24.48
CA PRO A 146 6.17 5.54 24.18
C PRO A 146 6.74 6.60 23.23
N VAL A 147 6.08 6.81 22.08
CA VAL A 147 6.55 7.74 21.04
C VAL A 147 6.61 9.18 21.54
N TRP A 148 5.61 9.61 22.32
CA TRP A 148 5.55 10.96 22.85
C TRP A 148 6.78 11.34 23.69
N LYS A 149 7.35 10.39 24.46
CA LYS A 149 8.55 10.62 25.25
C LYS A 149 9.77 10.89 24.38
N LYS A 150 9.91 10.14 23.27
CA LYS A 150 11.00 10.38 22.30
C LYS A 150 10.91 11.77 21.68
N TRP A 151 9.70 12.14 21.29
CA TRP A 151 9.48 13.46 20.67
C TRP A 151 9.68 14.60 21.67
N GLN A 152 9.26 14.42 22.93
CA GLN A 152 9.52 15.39 23.99
C GLN A 152 11.02 15.60 24.23
N VAL A 153 11.79 14.52 24.31
CA VAL A 153 13.26 14.63 24.46
C VAL A 153 13.88 15.36 23.27
N ALA A 154 13.47 15.01 22.04
CA ALA A 154 13.97 15.67 20.83
C ALA A 154 13.59 17.17 20.79
N GLN A 155 12.39 17.52 21.24
CA GLN A 155 11.94 18.92 21.34
C GLN A 155 12.77 19.71 22.35
N GLN A 156 13.01 19.14 23.54
CA GLN A 156 13.71 19.79 24.66
C GLN A 156 15.23 19.84 24.47
N THR A 157 15.79 19.06 23.52
CA THR A 157 17.23 19.10 23.26
C THR A 157 17.60 20.38 22.56
N GLU A 158 18.44 21.19 23.20
CA GLU A 158 19.01 22.39 22.61
C GLU A 158 20.07 22.00 21.58
N SER A 159 19.93 22.49 20.34
CA SER A 159 20.87 22.26 19.25
C SER A 159 20.67 23.31 18.16
N GLU A 160 21.76 23.80 17.59
CA GLU A 160 21.72 24.70 16.42
C GLU A 160 21.07 24.04 15.21
N GLN A 161 21.25 22.72 15.07
CA GLN A 161 20.68 21.95 13.96
C GLN A 161 20.17 20.59 14.45
N LYS A 162 18.95 20.22 13.97
CA LYS A 162 18.36 18.91 14.20
C LYS A 162 18.26 18.15 12.88
N TYR A 163 18.45 16.84 12.95
CA TYR A 163 18.42 15.96 11.79
C TYR A 163 17.27 14.98 11.91
N VAL A 164 16.62 14.68 10.78
CA VAL A 164 15.66 13.58 10.66
C VAL A 164 16.35 12.45 9.89
N VAL A 165 16.41 11.28 10.50
CA VAL A 165 16.98 10.08 9.88
C VAL A 165 15.85 9.07 9.70
N ALA A 166 15.54 8.74 8.43
CA ALA A 166 14.63 7.66 8.11
C ALA A 166 15.42 6.35 8.01
N ASN A 167 15.13 5.42 8.91
CA ASN A 167 15.67 4.06 8.80
C ASN A 167 14.78 3.28 7.84
N ALA A 168 15.33 2.90 6.68
CA ALA A 168 14.67 2.10 5.65
C ALA A 168 15.29 0.69 5.54
N ASP A 169 16.08 0.27 6.54
CA ASP A 169 16.58 -1.10 6.63
C ASP A 169 15.53 -2.05 7.20
N GLU A 170 15.35 -3.21 6.57
CA GLU A 170 14.56 -4.32 7.08
C GLU A 170 15.47 -5.52 7.31
N GLY A 171 15.68 -5.87 8.59
CA GLY A 171 16.58 -6.96 8.99
C GLY A 171 15.96 -8.35 8.89
N ASP A 172 14.64 -8.45 8.83
CA ASP A 172 13.91 -9.73 8.82
C ASP A 172 13.57 -10.13 7.38
N ALA A 173 14.21 -11.19 6.89
CA ALA A 173 14.03 -11.68 5.52
C ALA A 173 12.56 -12.02 5.17
N GLY A 174 11.74 -12.43 6.13
CA GLY A 174 10.32 -12.70 5.94
C GLY A 174 9.42 -11.46 5.82
N THR A 175 9.96 -10.26 5.99
CA THR A 175 9.21 -9.01 5.88
C THR A 175 9.23 -8.43 4.45
N TYR A 176 10.14 -8.89 3.61
CA TYR A 176 10.18 -8.53 2.19
C TYR A 176 9.08 -9.26 1.42
N CYS A 177 7.98 -8.60 1.22
CA CYS A 177 6.83 -9.11 0.47
C CYS A 177 6.68 -8.40 -0.86
#